data_15293efc42f5d85262f02e2ef19f63f5
#
_entry.id   15293efc42f5d85262f02e2ef19f63f5
#
_cell.length_a   1.000
_cell.length_b   1.000
_cell.length_c   1.000
_cell.angle_alpha   90.00
_cell.angle_beta   90.00
_cell.angle_gamma   90.00
#
_symmetry.space_group_name_H-M   'P 1'
#
loop_
_entity.id
_entity.type
_entity.pdbx_description
1 polymer ?
#
loop_
_entity_poly.entity_id
_entity_poly.type
_entity_poly.pdbx_seq_one_letter_code
_entity_poly.pdbx_strand_id
1 'polypeptide(L)'
;MELEELKSAWAQYDKKLTQNLKLNEKLLCKMNLEKTKREMNTPLFYEISSTTIGFIFLLYIASATIIHSNEPKFLIPGIISGLMTILLIYLSVLKIKLLTDIDFYYSPVIDLQKSISIFKQKYLIYKKYEFYIYPVFAISTMPILGIALRNFDIYEHRIRFITGIVLALALGYSLANWGYKNLFDKKVKNAAKFLEELTEFEKEN
;
A
#
# COMPACT_ATOMS: atom_id res chain seq x y z
N MET A 1 -5.42 65.73 4.86
CA MET A 1 -4.95 64.40 5.25
C MET A 1 -3.55 64.60 5.79
N GLU A 2 -3.41 64.55 7.09
CA GLU A 2 -2.13 64.80 7.73
C GLU A 2 -1.17 63.62 7.52
N LEU A 3 0.13 63.90 7.40
CA LEU A 3 1.17 62.88 7.11
C LEU A 3 1.13 61.72 8.11
N GLU A 4 0.70 62.00 9.34
CA GLU A 4 0.55 61.01 10.41
C GLU A 4 -0.64 60.07 10.22
N GLU A 5 -1.76 60.56 9.68
CA GLU A 5 -2.90 59.67 9.29
C GLU A 5 -2.52 58.72 8.20
N LEU A 6 -1.75 59.17 7.23
CA LEU A 6 -1.25 58.35 6.14
C LEU A 6 -0.29 57.26 6.68
N LYS A 7 0.64 57.61 7.55
CA LYS A 7 1.55 56.67 8.21
C LYS A 7 0.80 55.61 9.02
N SER A 8 -0.24 56.03 9.79
CA SER A 8 -1.02 55.09 10.58
C SER A 8 -1.83 54.11 9.72
N ALA A 9 -2.38 54.58 8.59
CA ALA A 9 -3.08 53.76 7.63
C ALA A 9 -2.15 52.76 6.96
N TRP A 10 -0.92 53.19 6.57
CA TRP A 10 0.09 52.28 6.04
C TRP A 10 0.52 51.20 7.01
N ALA A 11 0.75 51.53 8.28
CA ALA A 11 1.11 50.59 9.33
C ALA A 11 -0.02 49.56 9.61
N GLN A 12 -1.29 49.97 9.53
CA GLN A 12 -2.41 49.08 9.62
C GLN A 12 -2.51 48.14 8.39
N TYR A 13 -2.24 48.66 7.21
CA TYR A 13 -2.27 47.90 5.97
C TYR A 13 -1.15 46.84 5.95
N ASP A 14 0.05 47.20 6.36
CA ASP A 14 1.21 46.30 6.44
C ASP A 14 0.96 45.18 7.46
N LYS A 15 0.38 45.52 8.62
CA LYS A 15 -0.03 44.53 9.62
C LYS A 15 -1.07 43.56 9.11
N LYS A 16 -2.09 44.03 8.38
CA LYS A 16 -3.12 43.17 7.75
C LYS A 16 -2.51 42.31 6.65
N LEU A 17 -1.63 42.85 5.83
CA LEU A 17 -0.95 42.12 4.78
C LEU A 17 -0.11 40.97 5.36
N THR A 18 0.68 41.25 6.39
CA THR A 18 1.50 40.26 7.10
C THR A 18 0.63 39.16 7.74
N GLN A 19 -0.51 39.53 8.33
CA GLN A 19 -1.46 38.55 8.88
C GLN A 19 -2.08 37.68 7.80
N ASN A 20 -2.46 38.26 6.65
CA ASN A 20 -3.02 37.51 5.53
C ASN A 20 -1.98 36.55 4.90
N LEU A 21 -0.74 36.98 4.77
CA LEU A 21 0.35 36.13 4.29
C LEU A 21 0.55 34.91 5.21
N LYS A 22 0.66 35.13 6.53
CA LYS A 22 0.78 34.03 7.51
C LYS A 22 -0.44 33.09 7.52
N LEU A 23 -1.64 33.62 7.29
CA LEU A 23 -2.84 32.79 7.17
C LEU A 23 -2.80 31.94 5.92
N ASN A 24 -2.42 32.52 4.78
CA ASN A 24 -2.31 31.80 3.52
C ASN A 24 -1.24 30.68 3.59
N GLU A 25 -0.09 30.95 4.22
CA GLU A 25 0.95 29.94 4.45
C GLU A 25 0.43 28.76 5.28
N LYS A 26 -0.26 29.05 6.38
CA LYS A 26 -0.87 28.00 7.22
C LYS A 26 -1.90 27.17 6.45
N LEU A 27 -2.71 27.81 5.61
CA LEU A 27 -3.69 27.13 4.78
C LEU A 27 -3.02 26.25 3.73
N LEU A 28 -1.99 26.72 3.05
CA LEU A 28 -1.22 25.95 2.08
C LEU A 28 -0.55 24.72 2.74
N CYS A 29 0.08 24.92 3.90
CA CYS A 29 0.67 23.85 4.68
C CYS A 29 -0.38 22.78 5.03
N LYS A 30 -1.52 23.17 5.58
CA LYS A 30 -2.62 22.27 5.92
C LYS A 30 -3.15 21.52 4.69
N MET A 31 -3.36 22.23 3.58
CA MET A 31 -3.83 21.62 2.33
C MET A 31 -2.85 20.57 1.79
N ASN A 32 -1.55 20.81 1.83
CA ASN A 32 -0.55 19.87 1.33
C ASN A 32 -0.40 18.67 2.27
N LEU A 33 -0.51 18.85 3.58
CA LEU A 33 -0.56 17.74 4.54
C LEU A 33 -1.80 16.86 4.33
N GLU A 34 -2.97 17.45 4.11
CA GLU A 34 -4.20 16.71 3.82
C GLU A 34 -4.09 15.94 2.49
N LYS A 35 -3.51 16.55 1.44
CA LYS A 35 -3.23 15.87 0.17
C LYS A 35 -2.27 14.69 0.38
N THR A 36 -1.19 14.89 1.10
CA THR A 36 -0.22 13.85 1.44
C THR A 36 -0.89 12.68 2.14
N LYS A 37 -1.67 12.95 3.18
CA LYS A 37 -2.44 11.92 3.91
C LYS A 37 -3.40 11.17 2.98
N ARG A 38 -4.13 11.88 2.13
CA ARG A 38 -5.08 11.27 1.19
C ARG A 38 -4.38 10.33 0.19
N GLU A 39 -3.19 10.72 -0.30
CA GLU A 39 -2.39 9.86 -1.16
C GLU A 39 -1.91 8.59 -0.43
N MET A 40 -1.50 8.70 0.83
CA MET A 40 -1.03 7.57 1.65
C MET A 40 -2.17 6.67 2.16
N ASN A 41 -3.39 7.18 2.29
CA ASN A 41 -4.56 6.37 2.64
C ASN A 41 -4.95 5.37 1.54
N THR A 42 -4.62 5.65 0.28
CA THR A 42 -4.90 4.72 -0.83
C THR A 42 -4.15 3.39 -0.68
N PRO A 43 -2.81 3.36 -0.55
CA PRO A 43 -2.07 2.14 -0.23
C PRO A 43 -2.59 1.43 1.02
N LEU A 44 -2.90 2.18 2.08
CA LEU A 44 -3.42 1.62 3.33
C LEU A 44 -4.74 0.86 3.12
N PHE A 45 -5.69 1.47 2.41
CA PHE A 45 -6.97 0.83 2.10
C PHE A 45 -6.77 -0.48 1.30
N TYR A 46 -5.87 -0.47 0.31
CA TYR A 46 -5.58 -1.67 -0.47
C TYR A 46 -4.95 -2.78 0.36
N GLU A 47 -4.01 -2.46 1.25
CA GLU A 47 -3.40 -3.46 2.13
C GLU A 47 -4.42 -4.05 3.12
N ILE A 48 -5.30 -3.24 3.70
CA ILE A 48 -6.37 -3.72 4.59
C ILE A 48 -7.32 -4.65 3.81
N SER A 49 -7.75 -4.22 2.62
CA SER A 49 -8.64 -5.03 1.78
C SER A 49 -8.00 -6.35 1.36
N SER A 50 -6.74 -6.33 0.93
CA SER A 50 -6.01 -7.54 0.53
C SER A 50 -5.78 -8.49 1.70
N THR A 51 -5.48 -7.96 2.90
CA THR A 51 -5.35 -8.76 4.13
C THR A 51 -6.66 -9.44 4.48
N THR A 52 -7.78 -8.72 4.40
CA THR A 52 -9.11 -9.28 4.67
C THR A 52 -9.47 -10.40 3.69
N ILE A 53 -9.25 -10.16 2.39
CA ILE A 53 -9.46 -11.19 1.35
C ILE A 53 -8.53 -12.38 1.58
N GLY A 54 -7.26 -12.13 1.91
CA GLY A 54 -6.29 -13.17 2.22
C GLY A 54 -6.70 -14.05 3.39
N PHE A 55 -7.32 -13.46 4.41
CA PHE A 55 -7.81 -14.20 5.57
C PHE A 55 -9.00 -15.12 5.21
N ILE A 56 -9.96 -14.61 4.44
CA ILE A 56 -11.08 -15.40 3.92
C ILE A 56 -10.56 -16.56 3.05
N PHE A 57 -9.58 -16.26 2.21
CA PHE A 57 -8.97 -17.25 1.33
C PHE A 57 -8.20 -18.33 2.11
N LEU A 58 -7.51 -17.95 3.19
CA LEU A 58 -6.84 -18.88 4.09
C LEU A 58 -7.82 -19.88 4.72
N LEU A 59 -8.96 -19.39 5.21
CA LEU A 59 -10.02 -20.26 5.76
C LEU A 59 -10.56 -21.23 4.71
N TYR A 60 -10.75 -20.75 3.48
CA TYR A 60 -11.19 -21.60 2.36
C TYR A 60 -10.18 -22.69 2.03
N ILE A 61 -8.89 -22.36 1.89
CA ILE A 61 -7.83 -23.35 1.63
C ILE A 61 -7.72 -24.34 2.78
N ALA A 62 -7.78 -23.88 4.03
CA ALA A 62 -7.71 -24.77 5.19
C ALA A 62 -8.87 -25.78 5.18
N SER A 63 -10.10 -25.32 4.93
CA SER A 63 -11.26 -26.21 4.85
C SER A 63 -11.13 -27.22 3.71
N ALA A 64 -10.74 -26.77 2.51
CA ALA A 64 -10.53 -27.65 1.36
C ALA A 64 -9.43 -28.68 1.61
N THR A 65 -8.34 -28.29 2.26
CA THR A 65 -7.23 -29.19 2.60
C THR A 65 -7.64 -30.25 3.60
N ILE A 66 -8.46 -29.89 4.61
CA ILE A 66 -8.97 -30.84 5.60
C ILE A 66 -9.91 -31.86 4.95
N ILE A 67 -10.84 -31.41 4.09
CA ILE A 67 -11.78 -32.28 3.39
C ILE A 67 -11.05 -33.32 2.54
N HIS A 68 -9.94 -32.95 1.89
CA HIS A 68 -9.17 -33.82 1.00
C HIS A 68 -7.85 -34.34 1.63
N SER A 69 -7.79 -34.37 2.98
CA SER A 69 -6.58 -34.76 3.73
C SER A 69 -6.16 -36.23 3.54
N ASN A 70 -7.07 -37.09 3.13
CA ASN A 70 -6.79 -38.52 2.90
C ASN A 70 -5.84 -38.76 1.71
N GLU A 71 -5.68 -37.78 0.82
CA GLU A 71 -4.83 -37.89 -0.36
C GLU A 71 -3.60 -36.97 -0.24
N PRO A 72 -2.37 -37.54 -0.12
CA PRO A 72 -1.16 -36.72 0.05
C PRO A 72 -0.94 -35.70 -1.09
N LYS A 73 -1.41 -36.04 -2.32
CA LYS A 73 -1.31 -35.14 -3.50
C LYS A 73 -2.07 -33.83 -3.32
N PHE A 74 -3.06 -33.75 -2.42
CA PHE A 74 -3.77 -32.52 -2.10
C PHE A 74 -3.36 -31.96 -0.72
N LEU A 75 -3.04 -32.83 0.24
CA LEU A 75 -2.63 -32.42 1.57
C LEU A 75 -1.36 -31.56 1.55
N ILE A 76 -0.32 -32.04 0.86
CA ILE A 76 0.99 -31.33 0.81
C ILE A 76 0.87 -29.96 0.13
N PRO A 77 0.28 -29.82 -1.08
CA PRO A 77 0.05 -28.52 -1.69
C PRO A 77 -0.83 -27.59 -0.84
N GLY A 78 -1.84 -28.14 -0.18
CA GLY A 78 -2.72 -27.38 0.72
C GLY A 78 -1.97 -26.76 1.89
N ILE A 79 -1.12 -27.53 2.57
CA ILE A 79 -0.28 -27.03 3.67
C ILE A 79 0.68 -25.94 3.14
N ILE A 80 1.36 -26.17 2.02
CA ILE A 80 2.27 -25.20 1.44
C ILE A 80 1.53 -23.91 1.07
N SER A 81 0.38 -24.02 0.42
CA SER A 81 -0.45 -22.86 0.04
C SER A 81 -0.93 -22.08 1.28
N GLY A 82 -1.35 -22.78 2.33
CA GLY A 82 -1.72 -22.17 3.61
C GLY A 82 -0.56 -21.38 4.24
N LEU A 83 0.64 -21.98 4.30
CA LEU A 83 1.84 -21.31 4.81
C LEU A 83 2.21 -20.08 3.98
N MET A 84 2.15 -20.18 2.63
CA MET A 84 2.43 -19.02 1.76
C MET A 84 1.40 -17.91 1.94
N THR A 85 0.12 -18.26 2.13
CA THR A 85 -0.94 -17.28 2.42
C THR A 85 -0.68 -16.56 3.75
N ILE A 86 -0.28 -17.28 4.80
CA ILE A 86 0.07 -16.70 6.10
C ILE A 86 1.26 -15.74 5.94
N LEU A 87 2.29 -16.10 5.18
CA LEU A 87 3.43 -15.21 4.91
C LEU A 87 3.01 -13.94 4.17
N LEU A 88 2.13 -14.03 3.16
CA LEU A 88 1.61 -12.87 2.45
C LEU A 88 0.80 -11.95 3.37
N ILE A 89 -0.07 -12.51 4.21
CA ILE A 89 -0.83 -11.75 5.23
C ILE A 89 0.13 -11.05 6.20
N TYR A 90 1.17 -11.74 6.66
CA TYR A 90 2.17 -11.17 7.55
C TYR A 90 2.89 -9.96 6.92
N LEU A 91 3.34 -10.08 5.66
CA LEU A 91 3.96 -8.96 4.94
C LEU A 91 3.01 -7.78 4.77
N SER A 92 1.73 -8.04 4.49
CA SER A 92 0.68 -7.02 4.39
C SER A 92 0.47 -6.29 5.72
N VAL A 93 0.39 -7.03 6.83
CA VAL A 93 0.28 -6.44 8.18
C VAL A 93 1.48 -5.56 8.52
N LEU A 94 2.70 -5.95 8.15
CA LEU A 94 3.89 -5.11 8.33
C LEU A 94 3.80 -3.80 7.54
N LYS A 95 3.27 -3.84 6.30
CA LYS A 95 3.05 -2.64 5.49
C LYS A 95 1.97 -1.74 6.10
N ILE A 96 0.86 -2.32 6.58
CA ILE A 96 -0.20 -1.58 7.29
C ILE A 96 0.40 -0.86 8.49
N LYS A 97 1.17 -1.56 9.33
CA LYS A 97 1.82 -0.96 10.51
C LYS A 97 2.69 0.23 10.12
N LEU A 98 3.53 0.09 9.11
CA LEU A 98 4.38 1.19 8.64
C LEU A 98 3.59 2.40 8.14
N LEU A 99 2.40 2.18 7.55
CA LEU A 99 1.53 3.26 7.08
C LEU A 99 0.77 3.94 8.22
N THR A 100 0.33 3.17 9.22
CA THR A 100 -0.40 3.71 10.38
C THR A 100 0.51 4.43 11.38
N ASP A 101 1.79 4.10 11.42
CA ASP A 101 2.77 4.75 12.29
C ASP A 101 3.16 6.17 11.79
N ILE A 102 2.69 6.61 10.60
CA ILE A 102 2.96 7.95 10.08
C ILE A 102 1.97 8.94 10.69
N ASP A 103 2.48 9.84 11.55
CA ASP A 103 1.67 10.90 12.15
C ASP A 103 1.70 12.17 11.29
N PHE A 104 0.61 12.42 10.55
CA PHE A 104 0.47 13.55 9.64
C PHE A 104 0.13 14.89 10.33
N TYR A 105 -0.25 14.89 11.62
CA TYR A 105 -0.77 16.10 12.27
C TYR A 105 0.20 16.72 13.27
N TYR A 106 1.00 15.89 13.93
CA TYR A 106 1.87 16.35 15.02
C TYR A 106 3.36 16.28 14.67
N SER A 107 3.72 15.58 13.60
CA SER A 107 5.12 15.46 13.17
C SER A 107 5.55 16.67 12.35
N PRO A 108 6.76 17.22 12.56
CA PRO A 108 7.39 18.18 11.67
C PRO A 108 7.47 17.66 10.24
N VAL A 109 7.45 18.55 9.24
CA VAL A 109 7.49 18.16 7.81
C VAL A 109 8.72 17.29 7.47
N ILE A 110 9.86 17.60 8.09
CA ILE A 110 11.11 16.84 7.91
C ILE A 110 10.95 15.39 8.40
N ASP A 111 10.31 15.18 9.55
CA ASP A 111 10.07 13.83 10.09
C ASP A 111 9.06 13.06 9.25
N LEU A 112 8.06 13.72 8.69
CA LEU A 112 7.14 13.13 7.72
C LEU A 112 7.85 12.68 6.44
N GLN A 113 8.75 13.49 5.89
CA GLN A 113 9.56 13.11 4.73
C GLN A 113 10.42 11.89 5.03
N LYS A 114 11.06 11.85 6.20
CA LYS A 114 11.84 10.71 6.67
C LYS A 114 10.96 9.46 6.78
N SER A 115 9.79 9.56 7.39
CA SER A 115 8.85 8.44 7.57
C SER A 115 8.35 7.87 6.24
N ILE A 116 7.98 8.75 5.28
CA ILE A 116 7.59 8.32 3.93
C ILE A 116 8.77 7.69 3.18
N SER A 117 9.98 8.20 3.33
CA SER A 117 11.17 7.61 2.73
C SER A 117 11.48 6.22 3.30
N ILE A 118 11.38 6.05 4.62
CA ILE A 118 11.52 4.75 5.30
C ILE A 118 10.44 3.77 4.84
N PHE A 119 9.19 4.24 4.75
CA PHE A 119 8.09 3.43 4.21
C PHE A 119 8.42 2.95 2.79
N LYS A 120 8.84 3.86 1.90
CA LYS A 120 9.19 3.53 0.51
C LYS A 120 10.29 2.48 0.43
N GLN A 121 11.34 2.60 1.23
CA GLN A 121 12.45 1.62 1.25
C GLN A 121 11.99 0.23 1.72
N LYS A 122 11.28 0.16 2.85
CA LYS A 122 10.78 -1.11 3.40
C LYS A 122 9.74 -1.76 2.48
N TYR A 123 8.85 -0.97 1.94
CA TYR A 123 7.85 -1.41 0.97
C TYR A 123 8.49 -2.06 -0.26
N LEU A 124 9.56 -1.50 -0.83
CA LEU A 124 10.28 -2.10 -1.96
C LEU A 124 10.90 -3.47 -1.61
N ILE A 125 11.37 -3.62 -0.37
CA ILE A 125 11.88 -4.91 0.13
C ILE A 125 10.73 -5.92 0.24
N TYR A 126 9.59 -5.55 0.84
CA TYR A 126 8.43 -6.45 0.98
C TYR A 126 7.85 -6.83 -0.37
N LYS A 127 7.74 -5.88 -1.31
CA LYS A 127 7.37 -6.14 -2.71
C LYS A 127 8.24 -7.24 -3.33
N LYS A 128 9.56 -7.18 -3.12
CA LYS A 128 10.49 -8.18 -3.63
C LYS A 128 10.21 -9.57 -3.05
N TYR A 129 9.95 -9.67 -1.73
CA TYR A 129 9.59 -10.94 -1.11
C TYR A 129 8.27 -11.50 -1.63
N GLU A 130 7.24 -10.66 -1.80
CA GLU A 130 5.96 -11.09 -2.36
C GLU A 130 6.12 -11.67 -3.77
N PHE A 131 6.94 -11.04 -4.62
CA PHE A 131 7.23 -11.57 -5.96
C PHE A 131 7.94 -12.94 -5.94
N TYR A 132 8.74 -13.25 -4.92
CA TYR A 132 9.34 -14.58 -4.76
C TYR A 132 8.34 -15.61 -4.20
N ILE A 133 7.45 -15.21 -3.30
CA ILE A 133 6.43 -16.09 -2.72
C ILE A 133 5.38 -16.46 -3.76
N TYR A 134 5.05 -15.55 -4.67
CA TYR A 134 3.94 -15.67 -5.59
C TYR A 134 3.97 -16.93 -6.48
N PRO A 135 5.10 -17.33 -7.12
CA PRO A 135 5.16 -18.57 -7.92
C PRO A 135 4.88 -19.83 -7.10
N VAL A 136 5.47 -19.92 -5.90
CA VAL A 136 5.27 -21.06 -5.00
C VAL A 136 3.81 -21.13 -4.56
N PHE A 137 3.22 -20.00 -4.21
CA PHE A 137 1.80 -19.87 -3.88
C PHE A 137 0.91 -20.31 -5.05
N ALA A 138 1.14 -19.83 -6.28
CA ALA A 138 0.33 -20.17 -7.44
C ALA A 138 0.40 -21.67 -7.76
N ILE A 139 1.59 -22.27 -7.71
CA ILE A 139 1.78 -23.70 -7.99
C ILE A 139 1.08 -24.57 -6.94
N SER A 140 1.22 -24.21 -5.66
CA SER A 140 0.65 -24.99 -4.54
C SER A 140 -0.86 -24.82 -4.41
N THR A 141 -1.41 -23.68 -4.82
CA THR A 141 -2.85 -23.39 -4.69
C THR A 141 -3.69 -24.05 -5.78
N MET A 142 -3.15 -24.24 -6.99
CA MET A 142 -3.88 -24.79 -8.13
C MET A 142 -4.49 -26.18 -7.88
N PRO A 143 -3.79 -27.17 -7.29
CA PRO A 143 -4.38 -28.48 -7.02
C PRO A 143 -5.59 -28.41 -6.08
N ILE A 144 -5.48 -27.59 -5.04
CA ILE A 144 -6.56 -27.41 -4.05
C ILE A 144 -7.77 -26.73 -4.68
N LEU A 145 -7.56 -25.67 -5.47
CA LEU A 145 -8.66 -24.99 -6.15
C LEU A 145 -9.32 -25.89 -7.20
N GLY A 146 -8.56 -26.71 -7.91
CA GLY A 146 -9.09 -27.65 -8.89
C GLY A 146 -10.08 -28.64 -8.28
N ILE A 147 -9.68 -29.29 -7.19
CA ILE A 147 -10.53 -30.27 -6.51
C ILE A 147 -11.70 -29.60 -5.76
N ALA A 148 -11.44 -28.48 -5.08
CA ALA A 148 -12.44 -27.81 -4.28
C ALA A 148 -13.56 -27.13 -5.07
N LEU A 149 -13.25 -26.58 -6.28
CA LEU A 149 -14.23 -25.88 -7.10
C LEU A 149 -14.98 -26.78 -8.08
N ARG A 150 -14.32 -27.83 -8.60
CA ARG A 150 -14.85 -28.63 -9.71
C ARG A 150 -14.75 -30.14 -9.52
N ASN A 151 -14.30 -30.63 -8.37
CA ASN A 151 -13.91 -32.05 -8.18
C ASN A 151 -12.97 -32.55 -9.29
N PHE A 152 -12.12 -31.65 -9.78
CA PHE A 152 -11.26 -31.91 -10.91
C PHE A 152 -9.84 -32.23 -10.42
N ASP A 153 -9.40 -33.47 -10.64
CA ASP A 153 -8.02 -33.84 -10.35
C ASP A 153 -7.09 -33.30 -11.43
N ILE A 154 -6.39 -32.25 -11.08
CA ILE A 154 -5.45 -31.55 -11.96
C ILE A 154 -4.29 -32.47 -12.40
N TYR A 155 -3.90 -33.43 -11.56
CA TYR A 155 -2.77 -34.32 -11.86
C TYR A 155 -3.06 -35.34 -12.97
N GLU A 156 -4.32 -35.65 -13.22
CA GLU A 156 -4.72 -36.50 -14.35
C GLU A 156 -4.56 -35.78 -15.70
N HIS A 157 -4.55 -34.42 -15.68
CA HIS A 157 -4.55 -33.59 -16.88
C HIS A 157 -3.35 -32.64 -16.89
N ARG A 158 -2.15 -33.20 -17.07
CA ARG A 158 -0.87 -32.47 -16.98
C ARG A 158 -0.81 -31.19 -17.84
N ILE A 159 -1.33 -31.23 -19.05
CA ILE A 159 -1.31 -30.08 -19.98
C ILE A 159 -2.19 -28.93 -19.38
N ARG A 160 -3.38 -29.25 -18.87
CA ARG A 160 -4.27 -28.25 -18.27
C ARG A 160 -3.68 -27.67 -16.98
N PHE A 161 -2.96 -28.48 -16.22
CA PHE A 161 -2.23 -28.03 -15.03
C PHE A 161 -1.14 -27.01 -15.39
N ILE A 162 -0.27 -27.33 -16.33
CA ILE A 162 0.82 -26.46 -16.77
C ILE A 162 0.26 -25.17 -17.38
N THR A 163 -0.73 -25.24 -18.25
CA THR A 163 -1.35 -24.06 -18.86
C THR A 163 -2.05 -23.19 -17.82
N GLY A 164 -2.71 -23.80 -16.84
CA GLY A 164 -3.33 -23.09 -15.71
C GLY A 164 -2.31 -22.32 -14.87
N ILE A 165 -1.18 -22.93 -14.53
CA ILE A 165 -0.09 -22.28 -13.79
C ILE A 165 0.50 -21.11 -14.59
N VAL A 166 0.81 -21.33 -15.87
CA VAL A 166 1.38 -20.27 -16.73
C VAL A 166 0.43 -19.08 -16.82
N LEU A 167 -0.87 -19.32 -17.02
CA LEU A 167 -1.88 -18.27 -17.05
C LEU A 167 -2.02 -17.56 -15.69
N ALA A 168 -2.07 -18.30 -14.59
CA ALA A 168 -2.15 -17.72 -13.23
C ALA A 168 -0.93 -16.85 -12.93
N LEU A 169 0.27 -17.31 -13.29
CA LEU A 169 1.49 -16.52 -13.10
C LEU A 169 1.48 -15.28 -13.99
N ALA A 170 1.17 -15.40 -15.27
CA ALA A 170 1.16 -14.26 -16.19
C ALA A 170 0.15 -13.19 -15.78
N LEU A 171 -1.08 -13.58 -15.46
CA LEU A 171 -2.12 -12.66 -15.00
C LEU A 171 -1.77 -12.06 -13.62
N GLY A 172 -1.32 -12.88 -12.70
CA GLY A 172 -0.99 -12.44 -11.36
C GLY A 172 0.19 -11.46 -11.33
N TYR A 173 1.28 -11.73 -12.05
CA TYR A 173 2.39 -10.78 -12.17
C TYR A 173 1.98 -9.48 -12.85
N SER A 174 1.13 -9.56 -13.90
CA SER A 174 0.63 -8.38 -14.58
C SER A 174 -0.23 -7.50 -13.66
N LEU A 175 -1.17 -8.11 -12.94
CA LEU A 175 -2.04 -7.42 -11.99
C LEU A 175 -1.25 -6.87 -10.79
N ALA A 176 -0.33 -7.66 -10.23
CA ALA A 176 0.54 -7.21 -9.15
C ALA A 176 1.39 -6.02 -9.58
N ASN A 177 2.06 -6.09 -10.74
CA ASN A 177 2.89 -5.00 -11.21
C ASN A 177 2.08 -3.72 -11.52
N TRP A 178 0.89 -3.87 -12.10
CA TRP A 178 -0.04 -2.75 -12.32
C TRP A 178 -0.47 -2.11 -10.99
N GLY A 179 -0.86 -2.94 -10.01
CA GLY A 179 -1.25 -2.51 -8.68
C GLY A 179 -0.12 -1.75 -7.98
N TYR A 180 1.08 -2.32 -7.96
CA TYR A 180 2.25 -1.69 -7.37
C TYR A 180 2.56 -0.34 -8.02
N LYS A 181 2.56 -0.26 -9.34
CA LYS A 181 2.87 0.98 -10.07
C LYS A 181 1.84 2.08 -9.81
N ASN A 182 0.53 1.75 -9.87
CA ASN A 182 -0.53 2.75 -9.82
C ASN A 182 -1.01 3.08 -8.41
N LEU A 183 -1.07 2.07 -7.52
CA LEU A 183 -1.65 2.21 -6.20
C LEU A 183 -0.61 2.55 -5.12
N PHE A 184 0.66 2.21 -5.36
CA PHE A 184 1.75 2.47 -4.41
C PHE A 184 2.77 3.46 -4.96
N ASP A 185 3.52 3.09 -6.00
CA ASP A 185 4.66 3.91 -6.46
C ASP A 185 4.23 5.33 -6.83
N LYS A 186 3.12 5.47 -7.57
CA LYS A 186 2.57 6.78 -7.94
C LYS A 186 2.09 7.56 -6.72
N LYS A 187 1.41 6.91 -5.76
CA LYS A 187 0.84 7.56 -4.58
C LYS A 187 1.92 8.00 -3.60
N VAL A 188 2.91 7.16 -3.34
CA VAL A 188 4.06 7.49 -2.50
C VAL A 188 4.89 8.62 -3.13
N LYS A 189 5.07 8.61 -4.46
CA LYS A 189 5.76 9.69 -5.17
C LYS A 189 5.01 11.03 -5.05
N ASN A 190 3.68 11.02 -5.21
CA ASN A 190 2.86 12.22 -5.05
C ASN A 190 2.93 12.76 -3.62
N ALA A 191 2.83 11.88 -2.62
CA ALA A 191 2.95 12.25 -1.21
C ALA A 191 4.31 12.91 -0.91
N ALA A 192 5.40 12.32 -1.41
CA ALA A 192 6.74 12.89 -1.26
C ALA A 192 6.86 14.28 -1.92
N LYS A 193 6.28 14.46 -3.12
CA LYS A 193 6.29 15.73 -3.83
C LYS A 193 5.56 16.84 -3.04
N PHE A 194 4.39 16.56 -2.48
CA PHE A 194 3.67 17.54 -1.66
C PHE A 194 4.45 17.97 -0.40
N LEU A 195 5.23 17.06 0.19
CA LEU A 195 6.10 17.40 1.30
C LEU A 195 7.35 18.19 0.88
N GLU A 196 7.88 17.94 -0.31
CA GLU A 196 8.99 18.70 -0.87
C GLU A 196 8.58 20.16 -1.13
N GLU A 197 7.39 20.36 -1.73
CA GLU A 197 6.80 21.69 -1.90
C GLU A 197 6.67 22.43 -0.55
N LEU A 198 6.30 21.74 0.52
CA LEU A 198 6.22 22.35 1.86
C LEU A 198 7.58 22.77 2.42
N THR A 199 8.61 21.95 2.25
CA THR A 199 9.96 22.29 2.75
C THR A 199 10.61 23.43 1.98
N GLU A 200 10.28 23.61 0.71
CA GLU A 200 10.71 24.79 -0.07
C GLU A 200 10.08 26.05 0.51
N PHE A 201 8.78 26.04 0.79
CA PHE A 201 8.09 27.17 1.43
C PHE A 201 8.64 27.50 2.83
N GLU A 202 9.00 26.51 3.65
CA GLU A 202 9.58 26.74 4.98
C GLU A 202 11.00 27.33 4.93
N LYS A 203 11.74 27.18 3.81
CA LYS A 203 13.09 27.72 3.63
C LYS A 203 13.11 29.15 3.07
N GLU A 204 12.04 29.54 2.37
CA GLU A 204 11.91 30.87 1.76
C GLU A 204 11.41 31.93 2.74
N ASN A 205 10.94 31.51 3.93
CA ASN A 205 10.44 32.35 5.03
C ASN A 205 11.35 32.31 6.25
#